data_29ced2eaa0a7d65dd9f1107c0fe3fb8d
#
_entry.id   29ced2eaa0a7d65dd9f1107c0fe3fb8d
#
_cell.length_a   1.000
_cell.length_b   1.000
_cell.length_c   1.000
_cell.angle_alpha   90.00
_cell.angle_beta   90.00
_cell.angle_gamma   90.00
#
_symmetry.space_group_name_H-M   'P 1'
#
loop_
_entity.id
_entity.type
_entity.pdbx_description
1 polymer ?
#
loop_
_entity_poly.entity_id
_entity_poly.type
_entity_poly.pdbx_seq_one_letter_code
_entity_poly.pdbx_strand_id
1 'polypeptide(L)'
;EVYTCVKMDEKSGRWIWHQEVDDMIIPESRSSAPKNANPWLVLRFNTVDGEDYGRGRVEEFIGDLRSLNGLSQALVEGSAVASKVIFLVSPSSTTKPQTLSQAGNGAIIQGRPEDVGVVQVGKTADFQTASQLMIGLEKRISEGFLILNVRDSERTTAEEVRMTQLELEQSLGGLFSLLTVEFLIPYLNRTLLVL
;
A
#
# COMPACT_ATOMS: atom_id res chain seq x y z
N GLU A 1 -7.51 -20.91 -21.75
CA GLU A 1 -7.83 -20.69 -20.31
C GLU A 1 -9.05 -21.51 -19.92
N VAL A 2 -9.14 -21.96 -18.65
CA VAL A 2 -10.29 -22.71 -18.13
C VAL A 2 -11.11 -21.75 -17.25
N TYR A 3 -12.37 -21.57 -17.58
CA TYR A 3 -13.30 -20.78 -16.79
C TYR A 3 -14.25 -21.69 -16.02
N THR A 4 -14.59 -21.32 -14.78
CA THR A 4 -15.62 -22.00 -14.01
C THR A 4 -16.82 -21.08 -13.87
N CYS A 5 -17.93 -21.48 -14.50
CA CYS A 5 -19.19 -20.76 -14.41
C CYS A 5 -20.05 -21.35 -13.28
N VAL A 6 -20.44 -20.51 -12.32
CA VAL A 6 -21.27 -20.89 -11.17
C VAL A 6 -22.50 -20.00 -11.16
N LYS A 7 -23.69 -20.57 -11.14
CA LYS A 7 -24.93 -19.81 -11.10
C LYS A 7 -26.00 -20.49 -10.26
N MET A 8 -26.90 -19.69 -9.72
CA MET A 8 -28.14 -20.19 -9.10
C MET A 8 -29.17 -20.46 -10.20
N ASP A 9 -29.67 -21.69 -10.25
CA ASP A 9 -30.80 -22.01 -11.10
C ASP A 9 -32.12 -21.71 -10.35
N GLU A 10 -32.84 -20.71 -10.81
CA GLU A 10 -34.08 -20.25 -10.19
C GLU A 10 -35.18 -21.31 -10.19
N LYS A 11 -35.20 -22.21 -11.18
CA LYS A 11 -36.21 -23.24 -11.30
C LYS A 11 -36.04 -24.36 -10.30
N SER A 12 -34.80 -24.83 -10.12
CA SER A 12 -34.49 -25.94 -9.20
C SER A 12 -34.13 -25.43 -7.79
N GLY A 13 -33.82 -24.15 -7.62
CA GLY A 13 -33.30 -23.58 -6.38
C GLY A 13 -31.95 -24.15 -5.97
N ARG A 14 -31.15 -24.61 -6.93
CA ARG A 14 -29.84 -25.21 -6.70
C ARG A 14 -28.73 -24.41 -7.36
N TRP A 15 -27.57 -24.43 -6.75
CA TRP A 15 -26.34 -23.99 -7.39
C TRP A 15 -25.96 -25.00 -8.45
N ILE A 16 -25.68 -24.55 -9.66
CA ILE A 16 -25.13 -25.34 -10.76
C ILE A 16 -23.84 -24.74 -11.24
N TRP A 17 -22.89 -25.58 -11.58
CA TRP A 17 -21.61 -25.12 -12.14
C TRP A 17 -21.12 -26.06 -13.23
N HIS A 18 -20.26 -25.52 -14.06
CA HIS A 18 -19.53 -26.23 -15.09
C HIS A 18 -18.22 -25.52 -15.40
N GLN A 19 -17.31 -26.21 -16.03
CA GLN A 19 -16.10 -25.63 -16.58
C GLN A 19 -16.21 -25.53 -18.11
N GLU A 20 -15.59 -24.48 -18.65
CA GLU A 20 -15.57 -24.22 -20.07
C GLU A 20 -14.18 -23.79 -20.54
N VAL A 21 -13.84 -24.16 -21.79
CA VAL A 21 -12.61 -23.78 -22.49
C VAL A 21 -13.03 -23.34 -23.88
N ASP A 22 -12.67 -22.14 -24.28
CA ASP A 22 -12.99 -21.57 -25.60
C ASP A 22 -14.48 -21.72 -25.95
N ASP A 23 -15.35 -21.33 -25.04
CA ASP A 23 -16.83 -21.42 -25.12
C ASP A 23 -17.39 -22.87 -25.21
N MET A 24 -16.54 -23.89 -25.05
CA MET A 24 -16.97 -25.27 -25.00
C MET A 24 -17.04 -25.79 -23.56
N ILE A 25 -18.21 -26.25 -23.17
CA ILE A 25 -18.44 -26.82 -21.84
C ILE A 25 -17.82 -28.24 -21.78
N ILE A 26 -17.04 -28.47 -20.72
CA ILE A 26 -16.50 -29.79 -20.40
C ILE A 26 -17.63 -30.60 -19.75
N PRO A 27 -18.17 -31.64 -20.42
CA PRO A 27 -19.36 -32.33 -19.94
C PRO A 27 -19.24 -32.92 -18.54
N GLU A 28 -18.10 -33.49 -18.22
CA GLU A 28 -17.81 -34.14 -16.94
C GLU A 28 -17.65 -33.14 -15.76
N SER A 29 -17.53 -31.82 -16.05
CA SER A 29 -17.39 -30.77 -15.05
C SER A 29 -18.73 -30.31 -14.47
N ARG A 30 -19.86 -30.69 -15.06
CA ARG A 30 -21.19 -30.26 -14.60
C ARG A 30 -21.56 -30.92 -13.29
N SER A 31 -21.96 -30.08 -12.32
CA SER A 31 -22.41 -30.55 -11.02
C SER A 31 -23.39 -29.57 -10.39
N SER A 32 -23.99 -29.95 -9.27
CA SER A 32 -24.93 -29.09 -8.55
C SER A 32 -24.84 -29.28 -7.04
N ALA A 33 -25.27 -28.24 -6.30
CA ALA A 33 -25.36 -28.28 -4.86
C ALA A 33 -26.66 -27.62 -4.35
N PRO A 34 -27.13 -27.93 -3.14
CA PRO A 34 -28.24 -27.26 -2.52
C PRO A 34 -27.97 -25.75 -2.33
N LYS A 35 -29.04 -24.97 -2.20
CA LYS A 35 -28.98 -23.52 -2.05
C LYS A 35 -28.09 -23.07 -0.88
N ASN A 36 -28.15 -23.78 0.25
CA ASN A 36 -27.43 -23.49 1.48
C ASN A 36 -25.99 -24.04 1.55
N ALA A 37 -25.54 -24.72 0.49
CA ALA A 37 -24.23 -25.38 0.46
C ALA A 37 -23.48 -25.11 -0.84
N ASN A 38 -23.39 -23.85 -1.24
CA ASN A 38 -22.57 -23.43 -2.38
C ASN A 38 -21.12 -23.86 -2.16
N PRO A 39 -20.51 -24.61 -3.10
CA PRO A 39 -19.11 -25.00 -3.00
C PRO A 39 -18.14 -23.83 -3.26
N TRP A 40 -18.62 -22.73 -3.83
CA TRP A 40 -17.84 -21.54 -4.14
C TRP A 40 -18.20 -20.44 -3.15
N LEU A 41 -17.24 -20.09 -2.30
CA LEU A 41 -17.39 -19.04 -1.30
C LEU A 41 -16.74 -17.78 -1.84
N VAL A 42 -17.55 -16.76 -2.10
CA VAL A 42 -17.10 -15.46 -2.59
C VAL A 42 -17.05 -14.50 -1.42
N LEU A 43 -15.84 -14.11 -1.07
CA LEU A 43 -15.58 -13.18 0.02
C LEU A 43 -15.49 -11.76 -0.52
N ARG A 44 -16.31 -10.84 0.02
CA ARG A 44 -16.31 -9.42 -0.35
C ARG A 44 -16.00 -8.58 0.88
N PHE A 45 -14.86 -7.91 0.87
CA PHE A 45 -14.45 -7.06 2.00
C PHE A 45 -15.31 -5.82 2.15
N ASN A 46 -15.53 -5.09 1.07
CA ASN A 46 -16.41 -3.92 1.03
C ASN A 46 -17.37 -4.07 -0.14
N THR A 47 -18.65 -3.87 0.15
CA THR A 47 -19.70 -3.88 -0.86
C THR A 47 -20.24 -2.48 -1.05
N VAL A 48 -20.41 -2.07 -2.30
CA VAL A 48 -21.06 -0.81 -2.65
C VAL A 48 -22.42 -1.15 -3.28
N ASP A 49 -23.44 -0.43 -2.87
CA ASP A 49 -24.79 -0.66 -3.38
C ASP A 49 -24.83 -0.46 -4.91
N GLY A 50 -25.35 -1.46 -5.62
CA GLY A 50 -25.40 -1.47 -7.08
C GLY A 50 -24.16 -2.02 -7.77
N GLU A 51 -23.13 -2.48 -7.03
CA GLU A 51 -21.97 -3.18 -7.60
C GLU A 51 -22.03 -4.69 -7.30
N ASP A 52 -21.74 -5.50 -8.30
CA ASP A 52 -21.73 -6.96 -8.16
C ASP A 52 -20.46 -7.49 -7.49
N TYR A 53 -19.35 -6.75 -7.62
CA TYR A 53 -18.05 -7.13 -7.06
C TYR A 53 -17.76 -6.37 -5.76
N GLY A 54 -17.08 -7.06 -4.86
CA GLY A 54 -16.50 -6.41 -3.67
C GLY A 54 -15.28 -5.58 -4.02
N ARG A 55 -15.08 -4.47 -3.30
CA ARG A 55 -13.88 -3.63 -3.43
C ARG A 55 -12.80 -4.08 -2.46
N GLY A 56 -11.57 -4.11 -2.94
CA GLY A 56 -10.40 -4.41 -2.12
C GLY A 56 -9.88 -3.20 -1.36
N ARG A 57 -9.24 -3.42 -0.22
CA ARG A 57 -8.61 -2.33 0.57
C ARG A 57 -7.61 -1.51 -0.24
N VAL A 58 -6.81 -2.16 -1.07
CA VAL A 58 -5.84 -1.47 -1.92
C VAL A 58 -6.52 -0.50 -2.88
N GLU A 59 -7.69 -0.86 -3.41
CA GLU A 59 -8.46 0.00 -4.31
C GLU A 59 -8.95 1.27 -3.60
N GLU A 60 -9.38 1.17 -2.35
CA GLU A 60 -9.79 2.33 -1.54
C GLU A 60 -8.64 3.30 -1.28
N PHE A 61 -7.44 2.77 -1.02
CA PHE A 61 -6.26 3.56 -0.68
C PHE A 61 -5.31 3.79 -1.86
N ILE A 62 -5.69 3.45 -3.10
CA ILE A 62 -4.81 3.53 -4.28
C ILE A 62 -4.28 4.95 -4.52
N GLY A 63 -5.10 5.97 -4.24
CA GLY A 63 -4.70 7.38 -4.36
C GLY A 63 -3.61 7.74 -3.35
N ASP A 64 -3.76 7.32 -2.12
CA ASP A 64 -2.80 7.56 -1.05
C ASP A 64 -1.49 6.80 -1.27
N LEU A 65 -1.59 5.54 -1.71
CA LEU A 65 -0.43 4.71 -2.05
C LEU A 65 0.38 5.32 -3.21
N ARG A 66 -0.29 5.82 -4.25
CA ARG A 66 0.36 6.52 -5.36
C ARG A 66 1.04 7.81 -4.90
N SER A 67 0.38 8.57 -4.05
CA SER A 67 0.92 9.82 -3.49
C SER A 67 2.14 9.55 -2.62
N LEU A 68 2.09 8.54 -1.76
CA LEU A 68 3.21 8.11 -0.93
C LEU A 68 4.41 7.68 -1.78
N ASN A 69 4.18 6.87 -2.81
CA ASN A 69 5.23 6.43 -3.71
C ASN A 69 5.88 7.61 -4.46
N GLY A 70 5.06 8.55 -4.97
CA GLY A 70 5.56 9.73 -5.66
C GLY A 70 6.36 10.67 -4.75
N LEU A 71 5.90 10.91 -3.51
CA LEU A 71 6.64 11.70 -2.53
C LEU A 71 7.95 11.03 -2.11
N SER A 72 7.94 9.72 -1.89
CA SER A 72 9.13 8.95 -1.55
C SER A 72 10.18 9.04 -2.66
N GLN A 73 9.77 8.86 -3.91
CA GLN A 73 10.64 9.00 -5.07
C GLN A 73 11.21 10.42 -5.17
N ALA A 74 10.37 11.45 -5.05
CA ALA A 74 10.80 12.84 -5.12
C ALA A 74 11.80 13.21 -4.01
N LEU A 75 11.61 12.68 -2.79
CA LEU A 75 12.54 12.87 -1.67
C LEU A 75 13.90 12.23 -1.94
N VAL A 76 13.91 11.00 -2.46
CA VAL A 76 15.16 10.29 -2.79
C VAL A 76 15.91 11.02 -3.90
N GLU A 77 15.23 11.37 -5.00
CA GLU A 77 15.82 12.10 -6.13
C GLU A 77 16.30 13.49 -5.70
N GLY A 78 15.47 14.22 -4.95
CA GLY A 78 15.80 15.53 -4.43
C GLY A 78 17.00 15.50 -3.48
N SER A 79 17.09 14.50 -2.61
CA SER A 79 18.23 14.31 -1.70
C SER A 79 19.51 14.00 -2.49
N ALA A 80 19.43 13.19 -3.53
CA ALA A 80 20.55 12.90 -4.42
C ALA A 80 21.04 14.17 -5.17
N VAL A 81 20.13 15.04 -5.58
CA VAL A 81 20.49 16.33 -6.20
C VAL A 81 21.05 17.31 -5.16
N ALA A 82 20.43 17.38 -3.98
CA ALA A 82 20.89 18.26 -2.89
C ALA A 82 22.29 17.88 -2.36
N SER A 83 22.67 16.64 -2.45
CA SER A 83 24.01 16.17 -2.07
C SER A 83 25.11 16.57 -3.06
N LYS A 84 24.73 17.00 -4.28
CA LYS A 84 25.68 17.48 -5.28
C LYS A 84 26.06 18.93 -4.98
N VAL A 85 27.34 19.14 -4.73
CA VAL A 85 27.92 20.48 -4.61
C VAL A 85 28.58 20.82 -5.96
N ILE A 86 28.12 21.89 -6.61
CA ILE A 86 28.67 22.37 -7.85
C ILE A 86 29.44 23.66 -7.55
N PHE A 87 30.71 23.69 -7.88
CA PHE A 87 31.55 24.86 -7.77
C PHE A 87 31.53 25.62 -9.09
N LEU A 88 31.21 26.90 -9.03
CA LEU A 88 31.34 27.82 -10.16
C LEU A 88 32.59 28.64 -9.97
N VAL A 89 33.44 28.66 -10.99
CA VAL A 89 34.64 29.49 -11.01
C VAL A 89 34.44 30.61 -12.03
N SER A 90 34.67 31.85 -11.61
CA SER A 90 34.52 32.99 -12.48
C SER A 90 35.52 32.92 -13.67
N PRO A 91 35.11 33.21 -14.90
CA PRO A 91 36.00 33.16 -16.07
C PRO A 91 37.22 34.11 -15.96
N SER A 92 37.08 35.17 -15.17
CA SER A 92 38.16 36.17 -14.91
C SER A 92 38.97 35.88 -13.65
N SER A 93 38.77 34.73 -13.00
CA SER A 93 39.39 34.42 -11.75
C SER A 93 40.86 34.01 -11.90
N THR A 94 41.66 34.28 -10.87
CA THR A 94 43.05 33.80 -10.76
C THR A 94 43.08 32.31 -10.30
N THR A 95 41.98 31.81 -9.81
CA THR A 95 41.83 30.42 -9.33
C THR A 95 41.57 29.48 -10.51
N LYS A 96 42.45 28.53 -10.72
CA LYS A 96 42.28 27.55 -11.82
C LYS A 96 41.38 26.40 -11.38
N PRO A 97 40.33 26.05 -12.18
CA PRO A 97 39.41 24.97 -11.84
C PRO A 97 40.08 23.61 -11.58
N GLN A 98 41.16 23.33 -12.34
CA GLN A 98 41.95 22.09 -12.20
C GLN A 98 42.66 21.99 -10.84
N THR A 99 43.20 23.12 -10.32
CA THR A 99 43.83 23.16 -9.01
C THR A 99 42.81 22.93 -7.89
N LEU A 100 41.59 23.49 -8.05
CA LEU A 100 40.52 23.28 -7.11
C LEU A 100 40.03 21.84 -7.09
N SER A 101 39.88 21.22 -8.26
CA SER A 101 39.36 19.83 -8.36
C SER A 101 40.38 18.78 -7.85
N GLN A 102 41.64 19.08 -7.85
CA GLN A 102 42.71 18.18 -7.38
C GLN A 102 43.13 18.43 -5.93
N ALA A 103 42.59 19.49 -5.33
CA ALA A 103 42.90 19.85 -3.96
C ALA A 103 42.27 18.87 -2.96
N GLY A 104 43.09 18.29 -2.10
CA GLY A 104 42.64 17.47 -0.99
C GLY A 104 42.11 18.32 0.18
N ASN A 105 41.51 17.65 1.16
CA ASN A 105 41.01 18.33 2.36
C ASN A 105 42.16 19.00 3.13
N GLY A 106 42.01 20.32 3.40
CA GLY A 106 43.05 21.11 4.04
C GLY A 106 44.13 21.65 3.13
N ALA A 107 44.04 21.51 1.81
CA ALA A 107 44.99 22.06 0.84
C ALA A 107 44.97 23.60 0.83
N ILE A 108 46.15 24.22 0.73
CA ILE A 108 46.28 25.68 0.59
C ILE A 108 46.33 25.99 -0.92
N ILE A 109 45.36 26.73 -1.39
CA ILE A 109 45.21 27.13 -2.79
C ILE A 109 45.32 28.64 -2.89
N GLN A 110 46.03 29.11 -3.93
CA GLN A 110 46.12 30.52 -4.24
C GLN A 110 44.86 30.94 -5.01
N GLY A 111 44.10 31.91 -4.48
CA GLY A 111 42.86 32.42 -5.10
C GLY A 111 42.16 33.41 -4.21
N ARG A 112 41.07 33.96 -4.71
CA ARG A 112 40.15 34.81 -3.95
C ARG A 112 38.88 34.07 -3.61
N PRO A 113 38.32 34.15 -2.40
CA PRO A 113 37.07 33.47 -2.04
C PRO A 113 35.90 33.86 -2.95
N GLU A 114 35.92 35.10 -3.48
CA GLU A 114 34.87 35.65 -4.34
C GLU A 114 34.87 35.05 -5.74
N ASP A 115 35.99 34.43 -6.14
CA ASP A 115 36.15 33.81 -7.46
C ASP A 115 35.43 32.45 -7.56
N VAL A 116 35.06 31.87 -6.42
CA VAL A 116 34.44 30.53 -6.36
C VAL A 116 33.07 30.64 -5.73
N GLY A 117 32.06 30.46 -6.54
CA GLY A 117 30.68 30.34 -6.08
C GLY A 117 30.31 28.87 -5.85
N VAL A 118 29.57 28.61 -4.79
CA VAL A 118 28.99 27.28 -4.52
C VAL A 118 27.51 27.33 -4.87
N VAL A 119 27.09 26.49 -5.82
CA VAL A 119 25.69 26.27 -6.10
C VAL A 119 25.22 25.04 -5.32
N GLN A 120 24.46 25.31 -4.28
CA GLN A 120 23.84 24.29 -3.47
C GLN A 120 22.32 24.46 -3.54
N VAL A 121 21.60 23.38 -3.80
CA VAL A 121 20.13 23.40 -3.85
C VAL A 121 19.61 23.41 -2.40
N GLY A 122 19.41 24.62 -1.89
CA GLY A 122 18.98 24.83 -0.49
C GLY A 122 17.45 24.74 -0.32
N LYS A 123 16.84 23.58 -0.63
CA LYS A 123 15.39 23.34 -0.47
C LYS A 123 15.04 22.52 0.77
N THR A 124 15.73 22.74 1.87
CA THR A 124 15.52 21.96 3.11
C THR A 124 14.10 22.09 3.67
N ALA A 125 13.46 23.25 3.55
CA ALA A 125 12.08 23.45 3.99
C ALA A 125 11.08 22.62 3.17
N ASP A 126 11.28 22.52 1.86
CA ASP A 126 10.42 21.73 0.97
C ASP A 126 10.54 20.23 1.30
N PHE A 127 11.74 19.74 1.62
CA PHE A 127 11.95 18.35 2.03
C PHE A 127 11.30 18.03 3.39
N GLN A 128 11.33 18.96 4.33
CA GLN A 128 10.65 18.79 5.62
C GLN A 128 9.14 18.70 5.44
N THR A 129 8.56 19.57 4.63
CA THR A 129 7.13 19.53 4.31
C THR A 129 6.73 18.22 3.62
N ALA A 130 7.50 17.78 2.64
CA ALA A 130 7.25 16.51 1.95
C ALA A 130 7.36 15.32 2.90
N SER A 131 8.33 15.31 3.80
CA SER A 131 8.48 14.28 4.84
C SER A 131 7.31 14.24 5.81
N GLN A 132 6.80 15.39 6.25
CA GLN A 132 5.63 15.45 7.11
C GLN A 132 4.36 14.95 6.42
N LEU A 133 4.17 15.28 5.16
CA LEU A 133 3.07 14.75 4.35
C LEU A 133 3.17 13.24 4.19
N MET A 134 4.37 12.71 3.97
CA MET A 134 4.61 11.26 3.85
C MET A 134 4.24 10.53 5.14
N ILE A 135 4.66 11.04 6.31
CA ILE A 135 4.29 10.47 7.62
C ILE A 135 2.78 10.49 7.82
N GLY A 136 2.10 11.55 7.42
CA GLY A 136 0.64 11.65 7.48
C GLY A 136 -0.07 10.60 6.60
N LEU A 137 0.45 10.38 5.39
CA LEU A 137 -0.05 9.35 4.46
C LEU A 137 0.20 7.93 4.99
N GLU A 138 1.40 7.65 5.49
CA GLU A 138 1.75 6.37 6.11
C GLU A 138 0.82 6.04 7.28
N LYS A 139 0.56 7.02 8.15
CA LYS A 139 -0.36 6.84 9.27
C LYS A 139 -1.76 6.50 8.79
N ARG A 140 -2.31 7.25 7.84
CA ARG A 140 -3.66 7.01 7.29
C ARG A 140 -3.77 5.65 6.61
N ILE A 141 -2.76 5.25 5.83
CA ILE A 141 -2.71 3.93 5.21
C ILE A 141 -2.63 2.83 6.28
N SER A 142 -1.75 2.98 7.28
CA SER A 142 -1.62 2.02 8.38
C SER A 142 -2.92 1.81 9.14
N GLU A 143 -3.62 2.90 9.47
CA GLU A 143 -4.96 2.85 10.09
C GLU A 143 -5.96 2.13 9.18
N GLY A 144 -5.97 2.44 7.89
CA GLY A 144 -6.84 1.80 6.90
C GLY A 144 -6.58 0.29 6.73
N PHE A 145 -5.35 -0.14 6.85
CA PHE A 145 -4.97 -1.56 6.82
C PHE A 145 -4.98 -2.24 8.19
N LEU A 146 -5.48 -1.56 9.22
CA LEU A 146 -5.57 -2.07 10.59
C LEU A 146 -4.21 -2.51 11.16
N ILE A 147 -3.14 -1.87 10.73
CA ILE A 147 -1.81 -2.10 11.27
C ILE A 147 -1.73 -1.39 12.63
N LEU A 148 -1.65 -2.16 13.68
CA LEU A 148 -1.41 -1.63 15.02
C LEU A 148 -0.01 -1.05 15.09
N ASN A 149 0.07 0.25 15.23
CA ASN A 149 1.27 0.89 15.72
C ASN A 149 1.30 0.74 17.24
N VAL A 150 1.75 -0.42 17.71
CA VAL A 150 2.14 -0.56 19.13
C VAL A 150 3.29 0.43 19.31
N ARG A 151 3.03 1.51 20.02
CA ARG A 151 4.08 2.46 20.38
C ARG A 151 5.12 1.72 21.24
N ASP A 152 6.29 1.55 20.67
CA ASP A 152 7.47 1.05 21.36
C ASP A 152 8.01 2.15 22.28
N SER A 153 7.21 2.56 23.27
CA SER A 153 7.68 3.48 24.29
C SER A 153 7.90 2.69 25.58
N GLU A 154 9.08 2.82 26.15
CA GLU A 154 9.45 2.21 27.46
C GLU A 154 8.49 2.58 28.62
N ARG A 155 7.49 3.44 28.36
CA ARG A 155 6.49 3.93 29.32
C ARG A 155 5.05 3.64 28.91
N THR A 156 4.81 2.67 28.02
CA THR A 156 3.44 2.28 27.66
C THR A 156 2.79 1.63 28.88
N THR A 157 1.75 2.24 29.41
CA THR A 157 1.02 1.68 30.56
C THR A 157 0.15 0.50 30.11
N ALA A 158 -0.08 -0.45 31.02
CA ALA A 158 -0.96 -1.59 30.76
C ALA A 158 -2.38 -1.13 30.29
N GLU A 159 -2.82 0.04 30.72
CA GLU A 159 -4.09 0.64 30.34
C GLU A 159 -4.08 1.14 28.90
N GLU A 160 -2.98 1.74 28.42
CA GLU A 160 -2.84 2.14 27.00
C GLU A 160 -2.86 0.93 26.07
N VAL A 161 -2.17 -0.15 26.43
CA VAL A 161 -2.20 -1.42 25.68
C VAL A 161 -3.62 -1.98 25.59
N ARG A 162 -4.35 -1.94 26.71
CA ARG A 162 -5.74 -2.40 26.77
C ARG A 162 -6.68 -1.56 25.94
N MET A 163 -6.53 -0.23 25.96
CA MET A 163 -7.33 0.69 25.16
C MET A 163 -7.07 0.48 23.65
N THR A 164 -5.81 0.35 23.24
CA THR A 164 -5.44 0.07 21.86
C THR A 164 -6.00 -1.28 21.39
N GLN A 165 -6.00 -2.29 22.26
CA GLN A 165 -6.59 -3.59 21.96
C GLN A 165 -8.11 -3.50 21.80
N LEU A 166 -8.79 -2.74 22.66
CA LEU A 166 -10.24 -2.50 22.55
C LEU A 166 -10.62 -1.76 21.26
N GLU A 167 -9.86 -0.75 20.87
CA GLU A 167 -10.06 -0.02 19.61
C GLU A 167 -9.89 -0.95 18.41
N LEU A 168 -8.91 -1.83 18.45
CA LEU A 168 -8.71 -2.84 17.40
C LEU A 168 -9.88 -3.82 17.33
N GLU A 169 -10.31 -4.34 18.47
CA GLU A 169 -11.44 -5.27 18.53
C GLU A 169 -12.72 -4.63 18.00
N GLN A 170 -12.96 -3.35 18.29
CA GLN A 170 -14.08 -2.60 17.72
C GLN A 170 -13.97 -2.40 16.21
N SER A 171 -12.77 -2.08 15.71
CA SER A 171 -12.49 -1.92 14.27
C SER A 171 -12.60 -3.23 13.51
N LEU A 172 -12.16 -4.34 14.12
CA LEU A 172 -12.25 -5.68 13.57
C LEU A 172 -13.64 -6.30 13.69
N GLY A 173 -14.48 -5.82 14.61
CA GLY A 173 -15.80 -6.41 14.89
C GLY A 173 -16.70 -6.43 13.66
N GLY A 174 -16.73 -5.37 12.87
CA GLY A 174 -17.47 -5.31 11.61
C GLY A 174 -16.94 -6.29 10.56
N LEU A 175 -15.61 -6.40 10.44
CA LEU A 175 -14.96 -7.32 9.53
C LEU A 175 -15.19 -8.78 9.95
N PHE A 176 -15.10 -9.09 11.24
CA PHE A 176 -15.35 -10.42 11.77
C PHE A 176 -16.81 -10.85 11.53
N SER A 177 -17.77 -9.95 11.70
CA SER A 177 -19.19 -10.22 11.40
C SER A 177 -19.38 -10.54 9.91
N LEU A 178 -18.76 -9.76 9.03
CA LEU A 178 -18.81 -9.99 7.58
C LEU A 178 -18.23 -11.36 7.22
N LEU A 179 -17.01 -11.67 7.72
CA LEU A 179 -16.36 -12.95 7.50
C LEU A 179 -17.18 -14.14 8.03
N THR A 180 -17.86 -13.95 9.15
CA THR A 180 -18.75 -14.96 9.72
C THR A 180 -19.90 -15.26 8.79
N VAL A 181 -20.56 -14.24 8.26
CA VAL A 181 -21.75 -14.40 7.40
C VAL A 181 -21.38 -14.87 5.98
N GLU A 182 -20.35 -14.28 5.38
CA GLU A 182 -20.01 -14.59 3.97
C GLU A 182 -19.09 -15.79 3.80
N PHE A 183 -18.35 -16.17 4.84
CA PHE A 183 -17.39 -17.27 4.76
C PHE A 183 -17.68 -18.39 5.76
N LEU A 184 -17.65 -18.12 7.08
CA LEU A 184 -17.64 -19.16 8.08
C LEU A 184 -18.94 -20.00 8.08
N ILE A 185 -20.10 -19.36 8.07
CA ILE A 185 -21.39 -20.04 8.04
C ILE A 185 -21.57 -20.87 6.77
N PRO A 186 -21.38 -20.33 5.55
CA PRO A 186 -21.43 -21.13 4.34
C PRO A 186 -20.43 -22.27 4.29
N TYR A 187 -19.21 -22.06 4.78
CA TYR A 187 -18.18 -23.10 4.90
C TYR A 187 -18.63 -24.26 5.81
N LEU A 188 -19.12 -23.93 6.99
CA LEU A 188 -19.64 -24.94 7.93
C LEU A 188 -20.81 -25.72 7.35
N ASN A 189 -21.77 -25.02 6.71
CA ASN A 189 -22.90 -25.66 6.05
C ASN A 189 -22.44 -26.63 4.94
N ARG A 190 -21.42 -26.25 4.19
CA ARG A 190 -20.86 -27.10 3.16
C ARG A 190 -20.14 -28.30 3.74
N THR A 191 -19.35 -28.11 4.78
CA THR A 191 -18.62 -29.19 5.47
C THR A 191 -19.58 -30.23 6.05
N LEU A 192 -20.63 -29.77 6.76
CA LEU A 192 -21.65 -30.65 7.33
C LEU A 192 -22.46 -31.43 6.28
N LEU A 193 -22.53 -30.94 5.05
CA LEU A 193 -23.22 -31.64 3.98
C LEU A 193 -22.35 -32.76 3.38
N VAL A 194 -21.04 -32.64 3.45
CA VAL A 194 -20.07 -33.59 2.83
C VAL A 194 -19.68 -34.68 3.81
N LEU A 195 -19.79 -34.45 5.12
CA LEU A 195 -19.62 -35.46 6.17
C LEU A 195 -20.83 -36.40 6.25
#